data_95f5fbe2d20eb109b291c535ccacd026
#
_entry.id   95f5fbe2d20eb109b291c535ccacd026
#
_cell.length_a   1.000
_cell.length_b   1.000
_cell.length_c   1.000
_cell.angle_alpha   90.00
_cell.angle_beta   90.00
_cell.angle_gamma   90.00
#
_symmetry.space_group_name_H-M   'P 1'
#
loop_
_entity.id
_entity.type
_entity.pdbx_description
1 polymer ?
#
loop_
_entity_poly.entity_id
_entity_poly.type
_entity_poly.pdbx_seq_one_letter_code
_entity_poly.pdbx_strand_id
1 'polypeptide(L)'
;MKKIIISVIIVVIFGFMLLYDYHNYFYGKSFINYHLLPYGLTPYYNKDYIIENGNSVPIERFYLITDRSEFTGTGSSIPVNSHNTKFVISYIKSYYYNKDSIYVFCFDEDNKPHWIIPVFDKGWVVFDETKNVKIKNLINYKCISNFYDRK
;
A
#
# COMPACT_ATOMS: atom_id res chain seq x y z
N MET A 1 -8.79 -39.41 22.70
CA MET A 1 -9.45 -38.93 21.48
C MET A 1 -9.92 -37.46 21.56
N LYS A 2 -10.74 -37.04 22.51
CA LYS A 2 -11.24 -35.63 22.58
C LYS A 2 -10.14 -34.55 22.57
N LYS A 3 -9.04 -34.76 23.33
CA LYS A 3 -7.91 -33.79 23.37
C LYS A 3 -7.22 -33.64 22.03
N ILE A 4 -7.05 -34.72 21.26
CA ILE A 4 -6.43 -34.69 19.93
C ILE A 4 -7.31 -33.93 18.94
N ILE A 5 -8.63 -34.17 18.98
CA ILE A 5 -9.60 -33.46 18.11
C ILE A 5 -9.57 -31.97 18.39
N ILE A 6 -9.57 -31.58 19.67
CA ILE A 6 -9.49 -30.16 20.06
C ILE A 6 -8.19 -29.51 19.55
N SER A 7 -7.05 -30.19 19.71
CA SER A 7 -5.77 -29.68 19.21
C SER A 7 -5.76 -29.50 17.70
N VAL A 8 -6.31 -30.43 16.94
CA VAL A 8 -6.42 -30.34 15.49
C VAL A 8 -7.30 -29.14 15.08
N ILE A 9 -8.45 -28.95 15.74
CA ILE A 9 -9.32 -27.82 15.48
C ILE A 9 -8.60 -26.49 15.73
N ILE A 10 -7.87 -26.35 16.82
CA ILE A 10 -7.10 -25.14 17.14
C ILE A 10 -6.08 -24.84 16.06
N VAL A 11 -5.32 -25.85 15.61
CA VAL A 11 -4.31 -25.69 14.55
C VAL A 11 -4.95 -25.22 13.24
N VAL A 12 -6.09 -25.79 12.88
CA VAL A 12 -6.83 -25.44 11.66
C VAL A 12 -7.33 -23.99 11.75
N ILE A 13 -7.93 -23.58 12.86
CA ILE A 13 -8.41 -22.21 13.07
C ILE A 13 -7.23 -21.23 12.98
N PHE A 14 -6.12 -21.52 13.65
CA PHE A 14 -4.94 -20.67 13.61
C PHE A 14 -4.36 -20.56 12.20
N GLY A 15 -4.34 -21.64 11.43
CA GLY A 15 -3.93 -21.64 10.03
C GLY A 15 -4.81 -20.73 9.16
N PHE A 16 -6.14 -20.78 9.33
CA PHE A 16 -7.05 -19.86 8.63
C PHE A 16 -6.85 -18.40 9.03
N MET A 17 -6.61 -18.12 10.31
CA MET A 17 -6.32 -16.77 10.78
C MET A 17 -5.05 -16.22 10.15
N LEU A 18 -3.97 -17.00 10.05
CA LEU A 18 -2.74 -16.58 9.41
C LEU A 18 -2.92 -16.34 7.90
N LEU A 19 -3.66 -17.20 7.20
CA LEU A 19 -3.96 -17.01 5.78
C LEU A 19 -4.78 -15.76 5.53
N TYR A 20 -5.75 -15.49 6.38
CA TYR A 20 -6.56 -14.27 6.32
C TYR A 20 -5.72 -13.02 6.56
N ASP A 21 -4.86 -13.03 7.59
CA ASP A 21 -3.97 -11.93 7.90
C ASP A 21 -2.93 -11.70 6.80
N TYR A 22 -2.35 -12.77 6.25
CA TYR A 22 -1.45 -12.71 5.09
C TYR A 22 -2.12 -12.06 3.86
N HIS A 23 -3.40 -12.38 3.61
CA HIS A 23 -4.15 -11.70 2.54
C HIS A 23 -4.32 -10.21 2.84
N ASN A 24 -4.67 -9.86 4.08
CA ASN A 24 -4.87 -8.48 4.51
C ASN A 24 -3.58 -7.64 4.50
N TYR A 25 -2.40 -8.27 4.54
CA TYR A 25 -1.13 -7.58 4.44
C TYR A 25 -1.06 -6.66 3.22
N PHE A 26 -1.45 -7.16 2.06
CA PHE A 26 -1.36 -6.41 0.80
C PHE A 26 -2.31 -5.19 0.74
N TYR A 27 -3.29 -5.15 1.64
CA TYR A 27 -4.24 -4.05 1.80
C TYR A 27 -3.93 -3.16 3.02
N GLY A 28 -2.77 -3.35 3.63
CA GLY A 28 -2.35 -2.56 4.79
C GLY A 28 -3.18 -2.79 6.05
N LYS A 29 -3.89 -3.92 6.13
CA LYS A 29 -4.81 -4.27 7.23
C LYS A 29 -4.34 -5.46 8.06
N SER A 30 -3.14 -5.95 7.81
CA SER A 30 -2.52 -7.02 8.59
C SER A 30 -1.98 -6.47 9.92
N PHE A 31 -2.01 -7.30 10.95
CA PHE A 31 -1.33 -7.03 12.22
C PHE A 31 0.10 -7.61 12.25
N ILE A 32 0.45 -8.46 11.27
CA ILE A 32 1.80 -8.99 11.09
C ILE A 32 2.47 -8.26 9.92
N ASN A 33 3.68 -7.76 10.13
CA ASN A 33 4.48 -7.22 9.04
C ASN A 33 5.29 -8.33 8.37
N TYR A 34 4.85 -8.76 7.19
CA TYR A 34 5.47 -9.87 6.45
C TYR A 34 6.66 -9.47 5.58
N HIS A 35 6.92 -8.17 5.38
CA HIS A 35 8.02 -7.66 4.52
C HIS A 35 8.07 -8.29 3.12
N LEU A 36 6.90 -8.44 2.48
CA LEU A 36 6.75 -9.15 1.20
C LEU A 36 6.94 -8.29 -0.04
N LEU A 37 6.91 -6.97 0.10
CA LEU A 37 7.10 -6.06 -1.01
C LEU A 37 8.58 -5.73 -1.20
N PRO A 38 9.00 -5.46 -2.45
CA PRO A 38 10.38 -5.05 -2.74
C PRO A 38 10.68 -3.69 -2.09
N TYR A 39 11.97 -3.37 -1.99
CA TYR A 39 12.50 -2.12 -1.41
C TYR A 39 12.19 -1.92 0.09
N GLY A 40 11.78 -2.96 0.81
CA GLY A 40 11.34 -2.85 2.20
C GLY A 40 10.02 -2.09 2.37
N LEU A 41 9.23 -1.98 1.31
CA LEU A 41 7.92 -1.34 1.37
C LEU A 41 6.93 -2.17 2.18
N THR A 42 6.16 -1.49 2.99
CA THR A 42 5.07 -2.07 3.78
C THR A 42 3.77 -1.34 3.44
N PRO A 43 2.70 -2.07 3.08
CA PRO A 43 1.40 -1.47 2.89
C PRO A 43 0.84 -1.02 4.24
N TYR A 44 0.26 0.15 4.26
CA TYR A 44 -0.36 0.71 5.45
C TYR A 44 -1.70 1.35 5.12
N TYR A 45 -2.71 1.02 5.89
CA TYR A 45 -4.07 1.55 5.77
C TYR A 45 -4.42 2.31 7.03
N ASN A 46 -4.92 3.53 6.86
CA ASN A 46 -5.38 4.35 7.96
C ASN A 46 -6.78 4.90 7.70
N LYS A 47 -7.53 5.08 8.77
CA LYS A 47 -8.79 5.82 8.77
C LYS A 47 -8.53 7.15 9.45
N ASP A 48 -8.52 8.20 8.64
CA ASP A 48 -8.40 9.59 9.09
C ASP A 48 -9.75 10.30 9.05
N TYR A 49 -9.79 11.50 9.55
CA TYR A 49 -10.96 12.38 9.50
C TYR A 49 -10.54 13.74 8.96
N ILE A 50 -11.34 14.26 8.05
CA ILE A 50 -11.21 15.65 7.58
C ILE A 50 -12.42 16.44 8.05
N ILE A 51 -12.26 17.76 8.19
CA ILE A 51 -13.36 18.66 8.52
C ILE A 51 -13.90 19.26 7.24
N GLU A 52 -15.11 18.86 6.86
CA GLU A 52 -15.84 19.43 5.73
C GLU A 52 -17.11 20.13 6.24
N ASN A 53 -17.25 21.42 5.97
CA ASN A 53 -18.41 22.23 6.41
C ASN A 53 -18.71 22.10 7.92
N GLY A 54 -17.66 22.02 8.75
CA GLY A 54 -17.79 21.85 10.20
C GLY A 54 -18.11 20.44 10.68
N ASN A 55 -18.25 19.47 9.79
CA ASN A 55 -18.49 18.08 10.12
C ASN A 55 -17.22 17.23 9.94
N SER A 56 -17.04 16.26 10.85
CA SER A 56 -15.97 15.27 10.75
C SER A 56 -16.35 14.19 9.76
N VAL A 57 -15.68 14.14 8.61
CA VAL A 57 -15.92 13.16 7.55
C VAL A 57 -14.79 12.13 7.58
N PRO A 58 -15.09 10.83 7.73
CA PRO A 58 -14.06 9.80 7.70
C PRO A 58 -13.49 9.65 6.28
N ILE A 59 -12.17 9.56 6.20
CA ILE A 59 -11.44 9.25 4.96
C ILE A 59 -10.56 8.04 5.18
N GLU A 60 -10.50 7.19 4.19
CA GLU A 60 -9.64 6.02 4.20
C GLU A 60 -8.41 6.31 3.33
N ARG A 61 -7.23 6.06 3.88
CA ARG A 61 -5.96 6.28 3.19
C ARG A 61 -5.15 5.01 3.15
N PHE A 62 -4.58 4.77 1.99
CA PHE A 62 -3.64 3.69 1.76
C PHE A 62 -2.27 4.25 1.43
N TYR A 63 -1.25 3.72 2.09
CA TYR A 63 0.14 4.14 1.94
C TYR A 63 1.05 2.96 1.64
N LEU A 64 2.17 3.25 0.97
CA LEU A 64 3.33 2.37 0.93
C LEU A 64 4.45 3.08 1.69
N ILE A 65 4.85 2.52 2.81
CA ILE A 65 5.86 3.09 3.70
C ILE A 65 7.10 2.20 3.74
N THR A 66 8.24 2.77 4.11
CA THR A 66 9.46 2.00 4.39
C THR A 66 9.98 2.37 5.78
N ASP A 67 10.73 1.48 6.40
CA ASP A 67 11.43 1.74 7.67
C ASP A 67 12.50 2.85 7.51
N ARG A 68 12.84 3.19 6.26
CA ARG A 68 13.84 4.21 5.90
C ARG A 68 13.23 5.51 5.41
N SER A 69 11.91 5.65 5.39
CA SER A 69 11.25 6.91 5.10
C SER A 69 11.00 7.63 6.41
N GLU A 70 11.58 8.83 6.57
CA GLU A 70 11.13 9.72 7.63
C GLU A 70 9.67 10.08 7.36
N PHE A 71 8.83 9.70 8.30
CA PHE A 71 7.42 10.08 8.31
C PHE A 71 7.35 11.54 8.72
N THR A 72 7.66 12.47 7.81
CA THR A 72 7.38 13.90 8.02
C THR A 72 5.92 14.16 7.68
N GLY A 73 5.03 13.52 8.44
CA GLY A 73 3.60 13.68 8.25
C GLY A 73 3.03 14.80 9.06
N THR A 74 3.02 15.99 8.52
CA THR A 74 2.08 17.02 8.90
C THR A 74 1.30 17.39 7.67
N GLY A 75 0.09 16.84 7.54
CA GLY A 75 -0.82 17.24 6.49
C GLY A 75 -1.21 16.13 5.53
N SER A 76 -2.24 16.34 4.84
CA SER A 76 -3.07 15.54 3.95
C SER A 76 -2.37 14.85 2.76
N SER A 77 -1.08 14.86 2.65
CA SER A 77 -0.34 14.21 1.57
C SER A 77 0.18 12.85 1.99
N ILE A 78 0.10 11.90 1.10
CA ILE A 78 0.71 10.59 1.24
C ILE A 78 2.20 10.81 1.51
N PRO A 79 2.77 10.20 2.56
CA PRO A 79 4.19 10.30 2.84
C PRO A 79 4.99 9.38 1.91
N VAL A 80 4.82 9.59 0.62
CA VAL A 80 5.70 9.07 -0.39
C VAL A 80 6.62 10.23 -0.69
N ASN A 81 7.86 10.16 -0.18
CA ASN A 81 8.90 11.11 -0.55
C ASN A 81 9.08 11.00 -2.06
N SER A 82 8.47 11.91 -2.80
CA SER A 82 8.60 11.95 -4.25
C SER A 82 9.85 12.76 -4.61
N HIS A 83 10.78 12.12 -5.28
CA HIS A 83 12.00 12.74 -5.78
C HIS A 83 11.72 13.30 -7.14
N ASN A 84 11.56 13.73 -7.96
CA ASN A 84 11.24 14.17 -9.33
C ASN A 84 9.77 14.14 -9.75
N THR A 85 8.82 14.06 -8.82
CA THR A 85 7.43 14.25 -9.17
C THR A 85 7.09 15.75 -9.16
N LYS A 86 6.41 16.21 -10.21
CA LYS A 86 5.89 17.58 -10.31
C LYS A 86 4.47 17.71 -9.79
N PHE A 87 3.98 16.72 -9.06
CA PHE A 87 2.63 16.64 -8.55
C PHE A 87 2.62 16.06 -7.13
N VAL A 88 1.54 16.35 -6.42
CA VAL A 88 1.25 15.75 -5.11
C VAL A 88 0.34 14.55 -5.30
N ILE A 89 0.70 13.41 -4.72
CA ILE A 89 -0.13 12.21 -4.79
C ILE A 89 -1.32 12.38 -3.87
N SER A 90 -2.53 12.34 -4.43
CA SER A 90 -3.77 12.41 -3.67
C SER A 90 -4.17 11.03 -3.12
N TYR A 91 -4.12 10.00 -3.97
CA TYR A 91 -4.41 8.63 -3.55
C TYR A 91 -3.79 7.58 -4.48
N ILE A 92 -3.55 6.38 -3.91
CA ILE A 92 -3.12 5.21 -4.66
C ILE A 92 -4.36 4.41 -5.07
N LYS A 93 -4.48 4.11 -6.38
CA LYS A 93 -5.57 3.28 -6.92
C LYS A 93 -5.23 1.80 -6.93
N SER A 94 -3.98 1.48 -7.27
CA SER A 94 -3.47 0.10 -7.33
C SER A 94 -1.96 0.08 -7.30
N TYR A 95 -1.40 -1.07 -6.95
CA TYR A 95 0.02 -1.33 -7.20
C TYR A 95 0.22 -2.73 -7.78
N TYR A 96 1.27 -2.86 -8.56
CA TYR A 96 1.68 -4.08 -9.25
C TYR A 96 3.08 -4.44 -8.76
N TYR A 97 3.27 -5.63 -8.25
CA TYR A 97 4.55 -6.02 -7.66
C TYR A 97 4.96 -7.44 -8.04
N ASN A 98 6.27 -7.65 -8.03
CA ASN A 98 6.90 -8.96 -7.99
C ASN A 98 7.98 -8.94 -6.89
N LYS A 99 8.88 -9.91 -6.87
CA LYS A 99 9.95 -9.99 -5.86
C LYS A 99 10.99 -8.86 -5.99
N ASP A 100 11.16 -8.26 -7.18
CA ASP A 100 12.26 -7.36 -7.50
C ASP A 100 11.80 -5.90 -7.71
N SER A 101 10.53 -5.68 -8.03
CA SER A 101 10.03 -4.34 -8.39
C SER A 101 8.55 -4.14 -8.10
N ILE A 102 8.16 -2.88 -8.02
CA ILE A 102 6.79 -2.45 -7.82
C ILE A 102 6.50 -1.21 -8.67
N TYR A 103 5.30 -1.19 -9.27
CA TYR A 103 4.73 -0.06 -9.98
C TYR A 103 3.48 0.39 -9.27
N VAL A 104 3.37 1.67 -8.97
CA VAL A 104 2.22 2.23 -8.26
C VAL A 104 1.43 3.12 -9.20
N PHE A 105 0.14 2.84 -9.33
CA PHE A 105 -0.79 3.66 -10.07
C PHE A 105 -1.55 4.55 -9.09
N CYS A 106 -1.40 5.85 -9.26
CA CYS A 106 -1.95 6.86 -8.37
C CYS A 106 -2.59 8.03 -9.13
N PHE A 107 -3.25 8.89 -8.39
CA PHE A 107 -3.85 10.12 -8.89
C PHE A 107 -3.33 11.32 -8.10
N ASP A 108 -3.19 12.45 -8.78
CA ASP A 108 -2.86 13.73 -8.17
C ASP A 108 -4.10 14.47 -7.61
N GLU A 109 -3.90 15.67 -7.09
CA GLU A 109 -4.97 16.52 -6.55
C GLU A 109 -5.96 16.99 -7.62
N ASP A 110 -5.51 17.09 -8.89
CA ASP A 110 -6.35 17.38 -10.06
C ASP A 110 -7.04 16.13 -10.63
N ASN A 111 -6.91 14.98 -9.96
CA ASN A 111 -7.43 13.69 -10.40
C ASN A 111 -6.83 13.19 -11.72
N LYS A 112 -5.59 13.59 -12.04
CA LYS A 112 -4.84 13.07 -13.20
C LYS A 112 -4.11 11.78 -12.81
N PRO A 113 -4.11 10.77 -13.70
CA PRO A 113 -3.46 9.49 -13.45
C PRO A 113 -1.94 9.56 -13.65
N HIS A 114 -1.20 8.93 -12.74
CA HIS A 114 0.26 8.81 -12.79
C HIS A 114 0.73 7.40 -12.45
N TRP A 115 1.86 7.05 -13.00
CA TRP A 115 2.61 5.86 -12.60
C TRP A 115 3.91 6.26 -11.91
N ILE A 116 4.18 5.66 -10.78
CA ILE A 116 5.41 5.88 -10.02
C ILE A 116 6.10 4.56 -9.71
N ILE A 117 7.41 4.64 -9.58
CA ILE A 117 8.28 3.52 -9.20
C ILE A 117 9.20 3.94 -8.05
N PRO A 118 9.54 3.04 -7.14
CA PRO A 118 10.53 3.35 -6.13
C PRO A 118 11.93 3.35 -6.74
N VAL A 119 12.74 4.28 -6.28
CA VAL A 119 14.16 4.38 -6.59
C VAL A 119 14.95 4.61 -5.31
N PHE A 120 16.23 4.23 -5.31
CA PHE A 120 17.11 4.57 -4.20
C PHE A 120 17.81 5.90 -4.47
N ASP A 121 17.65 6.85 -3.55
CA ASP A 121 18.40 8.10 -3.55
C ASP A 121 19.01 8.34 -2.17
N LYS A 122 20.34 8.48 -2.12
CA LYS A 122 21.11 8.77 -0.90
C LYS A 122 20.78 7.89 0.31
N GLY A 123 20.46 6.63 0.07
CA GLY A 123 20.11 5.67 1.11
C GLY A 123 18.61 5.62 1.50
N TRP A 124 17.79 6.43 0.86
CA TRP A 124 16.33 6.47 1.06
C TRP A 124 15.60 5.86 -0.13
N VAL A 125 14.41 5.35 0.13
CA VAL A 125 13.50 4.97 -0.95
C VAL A 125 12.61 6.18 -1.25
N VAL A 126 12.70 6.66 -2.48
CA VAL A 126 11.87 7.75 -3.02
C VAL A 126 11.09 7.22 -4.22
N PHE A 127 10.10 7.96 -4.68
CA PHE A 127 9.32 7.55 -5.84
C PHE A 127 9.50 8.51 -6.99
N ASP A 128 9.81 7.97 -8.18
CA ASP A 128 9.90 8.72 -9.42
C ASP A 128 8.72 8.43 -10.34
N GLU A 129 8.30 9.45 -11.07
CA GLU A 129 7.29 9.27 -12.11
C GLU A 129 7.87 8.50 -13.29
N THR A 130 7.12 7.53 -13.80
CA THR A 130 7.45 6.79 -15.02
C THR A 130 6.35 6.91 -16.06
N LYS A 131 6.74 7.35 -17.29
CA LYS A 131 5.77 7.60 -18.37
C LYS A 131 5.47 6.38 -19.25
N ASN A 132 6.23 5.30 -19.13
CA ASN A 132 6.24 4.21 -20.10
C ASN A 132 5.77 2.87 -19.56
N VAL A 133 4.86 2.86 -18.58
CA VAL A 133 4.30 1.60 -18.07
C VAL A 133 3.29 1.06 -19.08
N LYS A 134 3.70 0.02 -19.81
CA LYS A 134 2.76 -0.75 -20.62
C LYS A 134 2.21 -1.87 -19.74
N ILE A 135 0.90 -1.86 -19.46
CA ILE A 135 0.23 -2.89 -18.64
C ILE A 135 0.53 -4.31 -19.15
N LYS A 136 0.74 -4.48 -20.47
CA LYS A 136 1.17 -5.75 -21.07
C LYS A 136 2.50 -6.28 -20.51
N ASN A 137 3.37 -5.42 -20.02
CA ASN A 137 4.66 -5.82 -19.43
C ASN A 137 4.50 -6.26 -17.95
N LEU A 138 3.33 -6.07 -17.36
CA LEU A 138 3.02 -6.40 -15.98
C LEU A 138 2.36 -7.78 -15.82
N ILE A 139 2.37 -8.62 -16.85
CA ILE A 139 1.72 -9.95 -16.83
C ILE A 139 2.25 -10.87 -15.72
N ASN A 140 3.51 -10.69 -15.32
CA ASN A 140 4.15 -11.46 -14.27
C ASN A 140 4.09 -10.78 -12.89
N TYR A 141 3.34 -9.68 -12.78
CA TYR A 141 3.16 -8.93 -11.54
C TYR A 141 1.84 -9.32 -10.89
N LYS A 142 1.84 -9.39 -9.57
CA LYS A 142 0.60 -9.44 -8.80
C LYS A 142 0.03 -8.03 -8.73
N CYS A 143 -1.27 -7.90 -8.94
CA CYS A 143 -1.98 -6.63 -8.86
C CYS A 143 -2.81 -6.58 -7.59
N ILE A 144 -2.65 -5.51 -6.84
CA ILE A 144 -3.50 -5.15 -5.70
C ILE A 144 -4.19 -3.84 -6.07
N SER A 145 -5.51 -3.84 -6.07
CA SER A 145 -6.33 -2.71 -6.53
C SER A 145 -7.54 -2.49 -5.64
N ASN A 146 -8.32 -1.46 -5.95
CA ASN A 146 -9.57 -1.08 -5.26
C ASN A 146 -9.37 -0.41 -3.90
N PHE A 147 -8.28 0.35 -3.73
CA PHE A 147 -8.10 1.13 -2.51
C PHE A 147 -9.06 2.32 -2.40
N TYR A 148 -9.57 2.82 -3.52
CA TYR A 148 -10.56 3.89 -3.55
C TYR A 148 -11.50 3.73 -4.73
N ASP A 149 -12.72 3.30 -4.49
CA ASP A 149 -13.86 3.62 -5.33
C ASP A 149 -14.54 4.87 -4.74
N ARG A 150 -14.09 6.05 -5.16
CA ARG A 150 -14.95 7.23 -5.02
C ARG A 150 -16.15 7.00 -5.94
N LYS A 151 -17.27 6.67 -5.32
CA LYS A 151 -18.58 6.81 -5.95
C LYS A 151 -18.89 8.28 -6.19
#